data_8285d8c0c95098566233966bf15af6d5
#
_entry.id   8285d8c0c95098566233966bf15af6d5
#
_cell.length_a   1.000
_cell.length_b   1.000
_cell.length_c   1.000
_cell.angle_alpha   90.00
_cell.angle_beta   90.00
_cell.angle_gamma   90.00
#
_symmetry.space_group_name_H-M   'P 1'
#
loop_
_entity.id
_entity.type
_entity.pdbx_description
1 polymer ?
#
loop_
_entity_poly.entity_id
_entity_poly.type
_entity_poly.pdbx_seq_one_letter_code
_entity_poly.pdbx_strand_id
1 'polypeptide(L)'
;MNHAQLPAGAKFRALHESGCFVLPNPWDVGTAIYLEHLGFKALATTSAGFAFSRGKPDGGILLDEMLRHIGEIAAATYLGQPFSWV
;
A
#
# COMPACT_ATOMS: atom_id res chain seq x y z
N MET A 1 8.66 18.90 14.73
CA MET A 1 7.74 17.76 14.47
C MET A 1 8.56 16.57 13.98
N ASN A 2 8.42 15.41 14.62
CA ASN A 2 9.12 14.24 14.13
C ASN A 2 8.28 13.52 13.04
N HIS A 3 8.89 12.57 12.34
CA HIS A 3 8.23 11.90 11.21
C HIS A 3 6.98 11.13 11.63
N ALA A 4 6.90 10.65 12.89
CA ALA A 4 5.74 9.90 13.35
C ALA A 4 4.46 10.74 13.42
N GLN A 5 4.59 12.06 13.44
CA GLN A 5 3.45 12.98 13.53
C GLN A 5 3.06 13.56 12.18
N LEU A 6 3.77 13.19 11.10
CA LEU A 6 3.47 13.70 9.77
C LEU A 6 2.30 12.94 9.13
N PRO A 7 1.54 13.57 8.22
CA PRO A 7 0.58 12.85 7.40
C PRO A 7 1.26 11.76 6.57
N ALA A 8 0.49 10.77 6.14
CA ALA A 8 1.03 9.62 5.39
C ALA A 8 1.81 10.05 4.15
N GLY A 9 1.30 11.03 3.38
CA GLY A 9 1.98 11.50 2.19
C GLY A 9 3.33 12.14 2.49
N ALA A 10 3.43 12.89 3.60
CA ALA A 10 4.69 13.49 4.02
C ALA A 10 5.67 12.44 4.51
N LYS A 11 5.19 11.42 5.22
CA LYS A 11 6.03 10.29 5.63
C LYS A 11 6.60 9.55 4.43
N PHE A 12 5.78 9.30 3.42
CA PHE A 12 6.22 8.63 2.20
C PHE A 12 7.31 9.45 1.49
N ARG A 13 7.10 10.75 1.40
CA ARG A 13 8.09 11.66 0.79
C ARG A 13 9.39 11.65 1.58
N ALA A 14 9.31 11.69 2.91
CA ALA A 14 10.49 11.70 3.76
C ALA A 14 11.36 10.46 3.57
N LEU A 15 10.78 9.30 3.28
CA LEU A 15 11.54 8.08 3.02
C LEU A 15 12.43 8.20 1.80
N HIS A 16 12.13 9.11 0.87
CA HIS A 16 12.93 9.31 -0.35
C HIS A 16 14.10 10.27 -0.14
N GLU A 17 14.20 10.92 1.02
CA GLU A 17 15.21 11.95 1.26
C GLU A 17 16.60 11.37 1.50
N SER A 18 16.70 10.12 1.96
CA SER A 18 18.01 9.53 2.25
C SER A 18 17.94 8.01 2.14
N GLY A 19 19.04 7.42 1.64
CA GLY A 19 19.18 5.99 1.55
C GLY A 19 18.15 5.35 0.61
N CYS A 20 17.86 4.08 0.86
CA CYS A 20 16.81 3.36 0.14
C CYS A 20 15.92 2.64 1.13
N PHE A 21 14.72 2.28 0.69
CA PHE A 21 13.79 1.53 1.51
C PHE A 21 13.07 0.49 0.66
N VAL A 22 12.56 -0.54 1.31
CA VAL A 22 11.79 -1.60 0.64
C VAL A 22 10.33 -1.18 0.58
N LEU A 23 9.73 -1.33 -0.59
CA LEU A 23 8.33 -0.97 -0.83
C LEU A 23 7.57 -2.22 -1.28
N PRO A 24 7.10 -3.05 -0.34
CA PRO A 24 6.39 -4.28 -0.69
C PRO A 24 5.00 -4.02 -1.25
N ASN A 25 4.50 -4.97 -2.02
CA ASN A 25 3.24 -4.85 -2.75
C ASN A 25 2.18 -5.80 -2.18
N PRO A 26 1.36 -5.39 -1.21
CA PRO A 26 0.25 -6.21 -0.77
C PRO A 26 -0.82 -6.29 -1.87
N TRP A 27 -1.47 -7.45 -1.99
CA TRP A 27 -2.52 -7.67 -2.98
C TRP A 27 -3.90 -7.84 -2.35
N ASP A 28 -3.98 -7.87 -1.02
CA ASP A 28 -5.24 -7.93 -0.30
C ASP A 28 -5.06 -7.37 1.12
N VAL A 29 -6.16 -7.30 1.86
CA VAL A 29 -6.13 -6.78 3.22
C VAL A 29 -5.23 -7.62 4.12
N GLY A 30 -5.30 -8.94 4.01
CA GLY A 30 -4.49 -9.84 4.85
C GLY A 30 -3.00 -9.65 4.65
N THR A 31 -2.55 -9.58 3.39
CA THR A 31 -1.13 -9.35 3.11
C THR A 31 -0.69 -7.96 3.54
N ALA A 32 -1.55 -6.94 3.41
CA ALA A 32 -1.23 -5.60 3.87
C ALA A 32 -1.01 -5.56 5.38
N ILE A 33 -1.89 -6.19 6.15
CA ILE A 33 -1.76 -6.26 7.60
C ILE A 33 -0.49 -7.02 7.98
N TYR A 34 -0.21 -8.13 7.31
CA TYR A 34 0.98 -8.93 7.59
C TYR A 34 2.26 -8.15 7.33
N LEU A 35 2.33 -7.45 6.19
CA LEU A 35 3.50 -6.65 5.86
C LEU A 35 3.70 -5.49 6.83
N GLU A 36 2.61 -4.88 7.28
CA GLU A 36 2.69 -3.82 8.28
C GLU A 36 3.26 -4.37 9.60
N HIS A 37 2.81 -5.55 10.02
CA HIS A 37 3.32 -6.20 11.23
C HIS A 37 4.80 -6.56 11.13
N LEU A 38 5.29 -6.81 9.93
CA LEU A 38 6.72 -7.06 9.72
C LEU A 38 7.56 -5.80 9.83
N GLY A 39 6.93 -4.63 9.93
CA GLY A 39 7.63 -3.37 10.16
C GLY A 39 8.02 -2.61 8.91
N PHE A 40 7.49 -2.95 7.75
CA PHE A 40 7.74 -2.17 6.54
C PHE A 40 7.17 -0.76 6.70
N LYS A 41 7.93 0.23 6.28
CA LYS A 41 7.62 1.64 6.51
C LYS A 41 6.67 2.24 5.47
N ALA A 42 6.48 1.56 4.36
CA ALA A 42 5.58 1.98 3.31
C ALA A 42 5.09 0.76 2.55
N LEU A 43 3.92 0.88 1.94
CA LEU A 43 3.31 -0.15 1.13
C LEU A 43 2.91 0.44 -0.21
N ALA A 44 2.97 -0.36 -1.28
CA ALA A 44 2.44 0.02 -2.57
C ALA A 44 1.49 -1.09 -3.05
N THR A 45 0.26 -0.74 -3.39
CA THR A 45 -0.69 -1.71 -3.93
C THR A 45 -0.21 -2.21 -5.29
N THR A 46 -0.78 -3.32 -5.75
CA THR A 46 -0.44 -3.88 -7.05
C THR A 46 -1.71 -4.24 -7.81
N SER A 47 -1.92 -3.58 -8.94
CA SER A 47 -3.07 -3.86 -9.80
C SER A 47 -2.98 -5.27 -10.39
N ALA A 48 -1.80 -5.68 -10.81
CA ALA A 48 -1.58 -7.02 -11.36
C ALA A 48 -1.81 -8.10 -10.31
N GLY A 49 -1.27 -7.91 -9.10
CA GLY A 49 -1.44 -8.87 -8.03
C GLY A 49 -2.89 -9.04 -7.62
N PHE A 50 -3.64 -7.94 -7.57
CA PHE A 50 -5.06 -8.01 -7.28
C PHE A 50 -5.82 -8.74 -8.40
N ALA A 51 -5.56 -8.39 -9.66
CA ALA A 51 -6.20 -9.04 -10.80
C ALA A 51 -5.94 -10.54 -10.80
N PHE A 52 -4.69 -10.93 -10.59
CA PHE A 52 -4.31 -12.34 -10.55
C PHE A 52 -4.98 -13.09 -9.41
N SER A 53 -5.14 -12.44 -8.24
CA SER A 53 -5.84 -13.05 -7.11
C SER A 53 -7.32 -13.30 -7.40
N ARG A 54 -7.87 -12.59 -8.39
CA ARG A 54 -9.26 -12.76 -8.84
C ARG A 54 -9.35 -13.63 -10.09
N GLY A 55 -8.24 -14.22 -10.52
CA GLY A 55 -8.22 -15.07 -11.70
C GLY A 55 -8.32 -14.29 -13.00
N LYS A 56 -7.91 -13.03 -13.02
CA LYS A 56 -8.00 -12.14 -14.18
C LYS A 56 -6.64 -11.63 -14.60
N PRO A 57 -6.46 -11.28 -15.89
CA PRO A 57 -5.20 -10.68 -16.31
C PRO A 57 -5.05 -9.26 -15.76
N ASP A 58 -3.82 -8.75 -15.75
CA ASP A 58 -3.57 -7.36 -15.39
C ASP A 58 -4.35 -6.44 -16.32
N GLY A 59 -5.04 -5.45 -15.73
CA GLY A 59 -5.94 -4.59 -16.49
C GLY A 59 -7.35 -5.15 -16.67
N GLY A 60 -7.60 -6.38 -16.18
CA GLY A 60 -8.92 -7.02 -16.30
C GLY A 60 -9.90 -6.68 -15.20
N ILE A 61 -9.55 -5.78 -14.30
CA ILE A 61 -10.40 -5.37 -13.17
C ILE A 61 -11.06 -4.03 -13.51
N LEU A 62 -12.37 -3.93 -13.25
CA LEU A 62 -13.08 -2.66 -13.40
C LEU A 62 -12.57 -1.62 -12.41
N LEU A 63 -12.61 -0.35 -12.80
CA LEU A 63 -12.12 0.75 -11.97
C LEU A 63 -12.78 0.78 -10.59
N ASP A 64 -14.10 0.60 -10.55
CA ASP A 64 -14.84 0.62 -9.28
C ASP A 64 -14.34 -0.42 -8.30
N GLU A 65 -14.09 -1.63 -8.80
CA GLU A 65 -13.59 -2.73 -7.99
C GLU A 65 -12.17 -2.44 -7.52
N MET A 66 -11.34 -1.87 -8.38
CA MET A 66 -9.96 -1.49 -8.03
C MET A 66 -9.96 -0.42 -6.93
N LEU A 67 -10.79 0.60 -7.05
CA LEU A 67 -10.86 1.68 -6.06
C LEU A 67 -11.35 1.16 -4.71
N ARG A 68 -12.32 0.24 -4.72
CA ARG A 68 -12.80 -0.39 -3.50
C ARG A 68 -11.69 -1.20 -2.84
N HIS A 69 -10.96 -1.95 -3.62
CA HIS A 69 -9.84 -2.76 -3.12
C HIS A 69 -8.76 -1.90 -2.47
N ILE A 70 -8.36 -0.82 -3.13
CA ILE A 70 -7.36 0.12 -2.60
C ILE A 70 -7.87 0.74 -1.30
N GLY A 71 -9.14 1.13 -1.26
CA GLY A 71 -9.75 1.69 -0.05
C GLY A 71 -9.78 0.72 1.11
N GLU A 72 -10.06 -0.55 0.85
CA GLU A 72 -10.05 -1.59 1.89
C GLU A 72 -8.65 -1.78 2.48
N ILE A 73 -7.63 -1.81 1.63
CA ILE A 73 -6.25 -1.94 2.09
C ILE A 73 -5.84 -0.71 2.91
N ALA A 74 -6.16 0.48 2.42
CA ALA A 74 -5.81 1.71 3.12
C ALA A 74 -6.49 1.79 4.49
N ALA A 75 -7.75 1.36 4.58
CA ALA A 75 -8.50 1.37 5.84
C ALA A 75 -8.00 0.32 6.83
N ALA A 76 -7.44 -0.77 6.33
CA ALA A 76 -6.98 -1.88 7.18
C ALA A 76 -5.57 -1.66 7.73
N THR A 77 -4.78 -0.77 7.13
CA THR A 77 -3.44 -0.48 7.60
C THR A 77 -3.48 0.60 8.67
N TYR A 78 -2.39 0.71 9.43
CA TYR A 78 -2.31 1.64 10.55
C TYR A 78 -2.41 3.09 10.06
N LEU A 79 -3.12 3.92 10.83
CA LEU A 79 -3.28 5.33 10.50
C LEU A 79 -1.92 6.01 10.40
N GLY A 80 -1.71 6.74 9.32
CA GLY A 80 -0.47 7.44 9.07
C GLY A 80 0.62 6.59 8.44
N GLN A 81 0.35 5.32 8.17
CA GLN A 81 1.29 4.48 7.45
C GLN A 81 1.43 4.99 6.01
N PRO A 82 2.65 5.26 5.53
CA PRO A 82 2.84 5.69 4.14
C PRO A 82 2.33 4.66 3.15
N PHE A 83 1.73 5.13 2.09
CA PHE A 83 1.00 4.27 1.18
C PHE A 83 1.08 4.82 -0.25
N SER A 84 1.36 3.94 -1.20
CA SER A 84 1.36 4.28 -2.62
C SER A 84 0.54 3.24 -3.36
N TRP A 85 -0.17 3.62 -4.42
CA TRP A 85 -0.89 2.65 -5.23
C TRP A 85 -0.31 2.59 -6.63
N VAL A 86 -0.14 1.36 -7.06
CA VAL A 86 0.45 1.06 -8.36
C VAL A 86 -0.40 0.03 -9.07
#